data_64f47a8b3ee912274eb1311ce7167554
#
_entry.id   64f47a8b3ee912274eb1311ce7167554
#
_cell.length_a   1.000
_cell.length_b   1.000
_cell.length_c   1.000
_cell.angle_alpha   90.00
_cell.angle_beta   90.00
_cell.angle_gamma   90.00
#
_symmetry.space_group_name_H-M   'P 1'
#
loop_
_entity.id
_entity.type
_entity.pdbx_description
1 polymer ?
#
loop_
_entity_poly.entity_id
_entity_poly.type
_entity_poly.pdbx_seq_one_letter_code
_entity_poly.pdbx_strand_id
1 'polypeptide(L)'
;MRIDDYVSGFHSRFPFLDPSILPWQVTAHLPSILERLVASLSALSFRNWDGVLVHNAATIEAGAMVKPPAVISEGCFIASTAYVRGGAFLDQGVTIGPGCEVKTTVIMAGSTLAHFNFVGDSIIGSDVNLEAGAVVANHHNDRGDKEVRIYIRGQEIRTGVDKFGAVIGDHCRLGANSVLSPGTVLERNEVVGRLVLVNQAHR
;
A
#
# COMPACT_ATOMS: atom_id res chain seq x y z
N MET A 1 18.17 -0.66 3.92
CA MET A 1 16.91 -1.20 3.36
C MET A 1 16.62 -0.50 2.04
N ARG A 2 16.49 -1.22 0.95
CA ARG A 2 16.04 -0.69 -0.36
C ARG A 2 14.66 -1.27 -0.66
N ILE A 3 13.77 -0.45 -1.20
CA ILE A 3 12.39 -0.91 -1.51
C ILE A 3 12.41 -2.05 -2.53
N ASP A 4 13.25 -1.97 -3.57
CA ASP A 4 13.31 -3.01 -4.61
C ASP A 4 13.82 -4.37 -4.10
N ASP A 5 14.44 -4.45 -2.91
CA ASP A 5 14.81 -5.74 -2.31
C ASP A 5 13.56 -6.55 -1.94
N TYR A 6 12.45 -5.89 -1.66
CA TYR A 6 11.16 -6.47 -1.26
C TYR A 6 10.12 -6.39 -2.39
N VAL A 7 10.05 -5.24 -3.06
CA VAL A 7 9.01 -4.89 -4.05
C VAL A 7 9.69 -4.61 -5.38
N SER A 8 9.71 -5.64 -6.24
CA SER A 8 10.35 -5.58 -7.55
C SER A 8 9.71 -4.50 -8.43
N GLY A 9 10.56 -3.75 -9.12
CA GLY A 9 10.07 -2.77 -10.09
C GLY A 9 9.44 -1.52 -9.49
N PHE A 10 9.54 -1.30 -8.16
CA PHE A 10 9.05 -0.07 -7.53
C PHE A 10 9.65 1.15 -8.20
N HIS A 11 10.98 1.24 -8.33
CA HIS A 11 11.63 2.37 -8.99
C HIS A 11 11.40 2.43 -10.51
N SER A 12 10.96 1.34 -11.14
CA SER A 12 10.51 1.40 -12.55
C SER A 12 9.19 2.16 -12.70
N ARG A 13 8.33 2.12 -11.67
CA ARG A 13 7.08 2.92 -11.62
C ARG A 13 7.33 4.36 -11.17
N PHE A 14 8.35 4.57 -10.35
CA PHE A 14 8.73 5.88 -9.81
C PHE A 14 10.19 6.23 -10.14
N PRO A 15 10.57 6.32 -11.44
CA PRO A 15 11.98 6.45 -11.87
C PRO A 15 12.63 7.78 -11.44
N PHE A 16 11.84 8.72 -10.99
CA PHE A 16 12.28 10.02 -10.52
C PHE A 16 12.58 10.06 -9.01
N LEU A 17 12.32 8.99 -8.28
CA LEU A 17 12.67 8.89 -6.87
C LEU A 17 14.13 8.44 -6.71
N ASP A 18 14.77 8.92 -5.64
CA ASP A 18 16.10 8.45 -5.27
C ASP A 18 16.05 6.96 -4.92
N PRO A 19 16.94 6.11 -5.49
CA PRO A 19 16.96 4.67 -5.17
C PRO A 19 17.22 4.33 -3.70
N SER A 20 17.69 5.28 -2.90
CA SER A 20 17.91 5.13 -1.46
C SER A 20 16.75 5.63 -0.61
N ILE A 21 15.67 6.14 -1.22
CA ILE A 21 14.49 6.62 -0.49
C ILE A 21 13.93 5.51 0.39
N LEU A 22 13.57 5.87 1.62
CA LEU A 22 13.05 4.91 2.58
C LEU A 22 11.51 4.78 2.48
N PRO A 23 10.93 3.59 2.74
CA PRO A 23 9.50 3.36 2.55
C PRO A 23 8.60 4.37 3.26
N TRP A 24 8.90 4.73 4.49
CA TRP A 24 8.12 5.72 5.26
C TRP A 24 8.27 7.15 4.73
N GLN A 25 9.37 7.46 4.04
CA GLN A 25 9.50 8.74 3.33
C GLN A 25 8.61 8.77 2.09
N VAL A 26 8.49 7.64 1.38
CA VAL A 26 7.56 7.53 0.24
C VAL A 26 6.13 7.77 0.71
N THR A 27 5.67 7.07 1.74
CA THR A 27 4.29 7.22 2.22
C THR A 27 4.03 8.61 2.80
N ALA A 28 4.97 9.19 3.54
CA ALA A 28 4.85 10.54 4.09
C ALA A 28 4.69 11.63 3.00
N HIS A 29 5.27 11.40 1.82
CA HIS A 29 5.24 12.36 0.70
C HIS A 29 4.42 11.85 -0.49
N LEU A 30 3.63 10.78 -0.33
CA LEU A 30 2.93 10.13 -1.44
C LEU A 30 2.06 11.08 -2.26
N PRO A 31 1.30 12.02 -1.68
CA PRO A 31 0.52 12.98 -2.48
C PRO A 31 1.38 13.75 -3.50
N SER A 32 2.51 14.33 -3.10
CA SER A 32 3.39 15.07 -4.00
C SER A 32 4.13 14.16 -4.99
N ILE A 33 4.42 12.93 -4.61
CA ILE A 33 4.98 11.91 -5.51
C ILE A 33 3.97 11.59 -6.61
N LEU A 34 2.68 11.43 -6.27
CA LEU A 34 1.62 11.18 -7.25
C LEU A 34 1.39 12.36 -8.19
N GLU A 35 1.42 13.59 -7.70
CA GLU A 35 1.34 14.79 -8.54
C GLU A 35 2.45 14.80 -9.60
N ARG A 36 3.67 14.46 -9.19
CA ARG A 36 4.80 14.36 -10.11
C ARG A 36 4.65 13.20 -11.10
N LEU A 37 4.14 12.04 -10.65
CA LEU A 37 3.87 10.89 -11.51
C LEU A 37 2.82 11.23 -12.58
N VAL A 38 1.72 11.85 -12.18
CA VAL A 38 0.61 12.26 -13.08
C VAL A 38 1.11 13.10 -14.25
N ALA A 39 2.07 13.99 -14.01
CA ALA A 39 2.65 14.82 -15.07
C ALA A 39 3.39 14.01 -16.16
N SER A 40 3.76 12.75 -15.90
CA SER A 40 4.43 11.84 -16.84
C SER A 40 3.50 10.86 -17.55
N LEU A 41 2.23 10.77 -17.13
CA LEU A 41 1.27 9.82 -17.67
C LEU A 41 0.53 10.36 -18.91
N SER A 42 0.21 9.46 -19.84
CA SER A 42 -0.47 9.84 -21.09
C SER A 42 -1.93 10.21 -20.87
N ALA A 43 -2.31 11.42 -21.24
CA ALA A 43 -3.69 11.88 -21.20
C ALA A 43 -4.65 11.06 -22.11
N LEU A 44 -4.12 10.30 -23.07
CA LEU A 44 -4.94 9.46 -23.96
C LEU A 44 -5.44 8.19 -23.26
N SER A 45 -4.68 7.68 -22.28
CA SER A 45 -5.01 6.43 -21.58
C SER A 45 -5.73 6.64 -20.26
N PHE A 46 -5.73 7.87 -19.74
CA PHE A 46 -6.31 8.20 -18.42
C PHE A 46 -7.35 9.30 -18.56
N ARG A 47 -8.41 9.17 -17.76
CA ARG A 47 -9.38 10.24 -17.49
C ARG A 47 -9.15 10.83 -16.10
N ASN A 48 -9.37 12.14 -15.97
CA ASN A 48 -9.40 12.80 -14.66
C ASN A 48 -10.83 12.75 -14.12
N TRP A 49 -10.99 12.17 -12.93
CA TRP A 49 -12.25 12.11 -12.20
C TRP A 49 -12.05 12.80 -10.86
N ASP A 50 -12.40 14.08 -10.77
CA ASP A 50 -12.31 14.93 -9.57
C ASP A 50 -10.93 14.85 -8.86
N GLY A 51 -9.84 14.93 -9.65
CA GLY A 51 -8.48 14.87 -9.13
C GLY A 51 -7.94 13.45 -8.93
N VAL A 52 -8.72 12.43 -9.28
CA VAL A 52 -8.28 11.04 -9.40
C VAL A 52 -7.97 10.72 -10.85
N LEU A 53 -6.78 10.23 -11.12
CA LEU A 53 -6.40 9.80 -12.47
C LEU A 53 -6.74 8.33 -12.65
N VAL A 54 -7.68 8.02 -13.53
CA VAL A 54 -8.23 6.67 -13.74
C VAL A 54 -7.95 6.21 -15.17
N HIS A 55 -7.27 5.06 -15.31
CA HIS A 55 -7.06 4.45 -16.64
C HIS A 55 -8.40 4.05 -17.27
N ASN A 56 -8.51 4.19 -18.59
CA ASN A 56 -9.77 3.94 -19.31
C ASN A 56 -10.26 2.49 -19.21
N ALA A 57 -9.36 1.53 -18.98
CA ALA A 57 -9.66 0.12 -18.77
C ALA A 57 -9.84 -0.27 -17.29
N ALA A 58 -9.82 0.69 -16.35
CA ALA A 58 -10.12 0.43 -14.96
C ALA A 58 -11.63 0.50 -14.68
N THR A 59 -12.08 -0.33 -13.77
CA THR A 59 -13.48 -0.39 -13.31
C THR A 59 -13.59 0.10 -11.87
N ILE A 60 -14.45 1.08 -11.65
CA ILE A 60 -14.84 1.56 -10.32
C ILE A 60 -16.35 1.41 -10.21
N GLU A 61 -16.80 0.52 -9.31
CA GLU A 61 -18.23 0.29 -9.13
C GLU A 61 -18.94 1.48 -8.47
N ALA A 62 -20.20 1.64 -8.78
CA ALA A 62 -21.05 2.64 -8.11
C ALA A 62 -21.08 2.38 -6.60
N GLY A 63 -20.86 3.43 -5.80
CA GLY A 63 -20.77 3.35 -4.35
C GLY A 63 -19.35 3.19 -3.80
N ALA A 64 -18.34 2.95 -4.64
CA ALA A 64 -16.95 3.11 -4.24
C ALA A 64 -16.63 4.60 -4.02
N MET A 65 -15.80 4.88 -3.01
CA MET A 65 -15.33 6.24 -2.75
C MET A 65 -13.81 6.32 -2.94
N VAL A 66 -13.37 7.08 -3.93
CA VAL A 66 -11.95 7.35 -4.18
C VAL A 66 -11.68 8.83 -4.02
N LYS A 67 -10.82 9.18 -3.07
CA LYS A 67 -10.42 10.57 -2.78
C LYS A 67 -9.10 10.91 -3.45
N PRO A 68 -8.96 12.11 -4.01
CA PRO A 68 -7.70 12.58 -4.57
C PRO A 68 -6.63 12.81 -3.46
N PRO A 69 -5.33 12.83 -3.85
CA PRO A 69 -4.84 12.38 -5.14
C PRO A 69 -4.81 10.86 -5.23
N ALA A 70 -5.17 10.29 -6.37
CA ALA A 70 -5.00 8.87 -6.61
C ALA A 70 -4.72 8.59 -8.09
N VAL A 71 -3.95 7.53 -8.34
CA VAL A 71 -3.71 7.00 -9.68
C VAL A 71 -4.18 5.54 -9.70
N ILE A 72 -5.15 5.26 -10.57
CA ILE A 72 -5.76 3.95 -10.75
C ILE A 72 -5.37 3.44 -12.14
N SER A 73 -4.49 2.47 -12.20
CA SER A 73 -3.89 1.98 -13.45
C SER A 73 -4.80 1.02 -14.22
N GLU A 74 -4.30 0.53 -15.34
CA GLU A 74 -5.00 -0.37 -16.25
C GLU A 74 -5.49 -1.64 -15.55
N GLY A 75 -6.72 -2.07 -15.86
CA GLY A 75 -7.30 -3.32 -15.35
C GLY A 75 -7.59 -3.35 -13.86
N CYS A 76 -7.40 -2.24 -13.14
CA CYS A 76 -7.81 -2.15 -11.74
C CYS A 76 -9.32 -2.32 -11.58
N PHE A 77 -9.72 -2.99 -10.49
CA PHE A 77 -11.11 -3.14 -10.08
C PHE A 77 -11.29 -2.60 -8.65
N ILE A 78 -12.19 -1.66 -8.46
CA ILE A 78 -12.56 -1.12 -7.15
C ILE A 78 -14.05 -1.40 -6.92
N ALA A 79 -14.32 -2.31 -5.97
CA ALA A 79 -15.67 -2.75 -5.64
C ALA A 79 -16.48 -1.65 -4.94
N SER A 80 -17.80 -1.76 -5.02
CA SER A 80 -18.71 -0.93 -4.24
C SER A 80 -18.37 -0.99 -2.74
N THR A 81 -18.59 0.12 -2.03
CA THR A 81 -18.25 0.28 -0.59
C THR A 81 -16.75 0.31 -0.24
N ALA A 82 -15.84 0.16 -1.21
CA ALA A 82 -14.41 0.40 -0.97
C ALA A 82 -14.14 1.91 -0.75
N TYR A 83 -13.19 2.21 0.15
CA TYR A 83 -12.78 3.57 0.46
C TYR A 83 -11.28 3.76 0.24
N VAL A 84 -10.90 4.56 -0.75
CA VAL A 84 -9.51 4.89 -1.09
C VAL A 84 -9.28 6.37 -0.81
N ARG A 85 -8.22 6.71 -0.03
CA ARG A 85 -7.98 8.10 0.41
C ARG A 85 -6.53 8.41 0.78
N GLY A 86 -6.23 9.69 0.97
CA GLY A 86 -4.96 10.16 1.51
C GLY A 86 -3.75 10.00 0.58
N GLY A 87 -3.99 9.79 -0.69
CA GLY A 87 -2.98 9.43 -1.68
C GLY A 87 -2.92 7.92 -1.91
N ALA A 88 -3.17 7.47 -3.14
CA ALA A 88 -3.08 6.06 -3.49
C ALA A 88 -2.54 5.85 -4.91
N PHE A 89 -1.63 4.91 -5.05
CA PHE A 89 -1.22 4.38 -6.34
C PHE A 89 -1.63 2.91 -6.42
N LEU A 90 -2.53 2.60 -7.35
CA LEU A 90 -2.92 1.24 -7.66
C LEU A 90 -2.36 0.88 -9.04
N ASP A 91 -1.39 -0.02 -9.08
CA ASP A 91 -0.76 -0.48 -10.32
C ASP A 91 -1.66 -1.44 -11.09
N GLN A 92 -1.23 -1.91 -12.24
CA GLN A 92 -2.03 -2.72 -13.16
C GLN A 92 -2.68 -3.94 -12.50
N GLY A 93 -3.98 -4.15 -12.76
CA GLY A 93 -4.71 -5.32 -12.30
C GLY A 93 -4.96 -5.43 -10.81
N VAL A 94 -4.74 -4.34 -10.04
CA VAL A 94 -5.04 -4.33 -8.60
C VAL A 94 -6.54 -4.44 -8.37
N THR A 95 -6.92 -5.29 -7.42
CA THR A 95 -8.31 -5.46 -6.98
C THR A 95 -8.50 -4.96 -5.55
N ILE A 96 -9.44 -4.04 -5.36
CA ILE A 96 -9.89 -3.56 -4.06
C ILE A 96 -11.32 -4.04 -3.85
N GLY A 97 -11.49 -5.06 -3.03
CA GLY A 97 -12.80 -5.68 -2.75
C GLY A 97 -13.69 -4.83 -1.84
N PRO A 98 -14.93 -5.29 -1.63
CA PRO A 98 -15.93 -4.53 -0.87
C PRO A 98 -15.52 -4.35 0.60
N GLY A 99 -15.83 -3.15 1.13
CA GLY A 99 -15.54 -2.77 2.50
C GLY A 99 -14.04 -2.58 2.82
N CYS A 100 -13.16 -2.63 1.82
CA CYS A 100 -11.74 -2.36 2.04
C CYS A 100 -11.49 -0.85 2.17
N GLU A 101 -10.60 -0.48 3.08
CA GLU A 101 -10.06 0.88 3.18
C GLU A 101 -8.57 0.87 2.83
N VAL A 102 -8.18 1.74 1.89
CA VAL A 102 -6.79 1.99 1.48
C VAL A 102 -6.45 3.45 1.74
N LYS A 103 -5.43 3.69 2.54
CA LYS A 103 -5.00 5.04 2.92
C LYS A 103 -3.51 5.22 2.70
N THR A 104 -3.12 6.24 1.93
CA THR A 104 -1.71 6.66 1.74
C THR A 104 -0.81 5.48 1.38
N THR A 105 -1.18 4.72 0.33
CA THR A 105 -0.58 3.42 0.04
C THR A 105 -0.24 3.25 -1.44
N VAL A 106 0.90 2.62 -1.70
CA VAL A 106 1.29 2.12 -3.02
C VAL A 106 0.98 0.63 -3.06
N ILE A 107 0.22 0.18 -4.06
CA ILE A 107 -0.09 -1.23 -4.30
C ILE A 107 0.38 -1.59 -5.71
N MET A 108 1.34 -2.52 -5.81
CA MET A 108 1.91 -2.97 -7.07
C MET A 108 1.03 -4.00 -7.77
N ALA A 109 1.38 -4.29 -9.02
CA ALA A 109 0.55 -5.01 -9.97
C ALA A 109 0.01 -6.36 -9.46
N GLY A 110 -1.21 -6.73 -9.87
CA GLY A 110 -1.83 -8.02 -9.61
C GLY A 110 -2.27 -8.28 -8.17
N SER A 111 -2.07 -7.32 -7.26
CA SER A 111 -2.39 -7.52 -5.85
C SER A 111 -3.88 -7.38 -5.56
N THR A 112 -4.37 -8.13 -4.59
CA THR A 112 -5.78 -8.21 -4.22
C THR A 112 -5.98 -7.98 -2.72
N LEU A 113 -6.83 -7.04 -2.38
CA LEU A 113 -7.46 -6.87 -1.08
C LEU A 113 -8.88 -7.45 -1.18
N ALA A 114 -9.13 -8.61 -0.55
CA ALA A 114 -10.35 -9.36 -0.84
C ALA A 114 -11.60 -8.70 -0.25
N HIS A 115 -11.69 -8.54 1.07
CA HIS A 115 -12.87 -8.01 1.76
C HIS A 115 -12.51 -7.41 3.10
N PHE A 116 -13.09 -6.24 3.44
CA PHE A 116 -12.99 -5.63 4.77
C PHE A 116 -11.55 -5.48 5.28
N ASN A 117 -10.62 -5.23 4.38
CA ASN A 117 -9.23 -4.98 4.75
C ASN A 117 -9.02 -3.50 5.10
N PHE A 118 -8.11 -3.25 6.05
CA PHE A 118 -7.53 -1.93 6.24
C PHE A 118 -6.05 -1.95 5.89
N VAL A 119 -5.62 -1.06 5.00
CA VAL A 119 -4.21 -0.87 4.65
C VAL A 119 -3.88 0.61 4.73
N GLY A 120 -3.03 0.98 5.68
CA GLY A 120 -2.62 2.38 5.88
C GLY A 120 -1.12 2.60 5.73
N ASP A 121 -0.73 3.69 5.08
CA ASP A 121 0.63 4.23 4.96
C ASP A 121 1.68 3.14 4.63
N SER A 122 1.43 2.36 3.55
CA SER A 122 2.17 1.12 3.24
C SER A 122 2.66 1.05 1.80
N ILE A 123 3.61 0.17 1.57
CA ILE A 123 4.04 -0.24 0.23
C ILE A 123 3.79 -1.74 0.10
N ILE A 124 2.91 -2.12 -0.83
CA ILE A 124 2.52 -3.49 -1.11
C ILE A 124 3.14 -3.92 -2.44
N GLY A 125 3.83 -5.04 -2.44
CA GLY A 125 4.44 -5.65 -3.62
C GLY A 125 3.44 -6.16 -4.65
N SER A 126 3.96 -6.79 -5.69
CA SER A 126 3.16 -7.40 -6.76
C SER A 126 2.60 -8.76 -6.33
N ASP A 127 1.43 -9.12 -6.86
CA ASP A 127 0.77 -10.42 -6.63
C ASP A 127 0.57 -10.76 -5.15
N VAL A 128 0.40 -9.75 -4.31
CA VAL A 128 0.08 -9.91 -2.89
C VAL A 128 -1.42 -10.14 -2.72
N ASN A 129 -1.79 -11.09 -1.86
CA ASN A 129 -3.20 -11.36 -1.57
C ASN A 129 -3.49 -11.22 -0.07
N LEU A 130 -4.42 -10.34 0.27
CA LEU A 130 -4.97 -10.19 1.62
C LEU A 130 -6.35 -10.86 1.68
N GLU A 131 -6.48 -11.91 2.50
CA GLU A 131 -7.78 -12.53 2.81
C GLU A 131 -8.66 -11.57 3.64
N ALA A 132 -9.93 -11.91 3.79
CA ALA A 132 -10.93 -11.07 4.46
C ALA A 132 -10.50 -10.63 5.88
N GLY A 133 -10.68 -9.35 6.18
CA GLY A 133 -10.43 -8.79 7.49
C GLY A 133 -8.95 -8.65 7.88
N ALA A 134 -8.00 -8.95 6.98
CA ALA A 134 -6.59 -8.69 7.27
C ALA A 134 -6.35 -7.17 7.43
N VAL A 135 -5.57 -6.78 8.43
CA VAL A 135 -5.32 -5.38 8.81
C VAL A 135 -3.83 -5.08 8.76
N VAL A 136 -3.46 -4.02 8.06
CA VAL A 136 -2.12 -3.43 8.11
C VAL A 136 -2.20 -2.13 8.91
N ALA A 137 -1.93 -2.25 10.23
CA ALA A 137 -2.01 -1.11 11.13
C ALA A 137 -0.85 -0.13 10.87
N ASN A 138 -1.14 1.15 10.90
CA ASN A 138 -0.18 2.20 10.53
C ASN A 138 0.19 3.15 11.68
N HIS A 139 -0.38 2.95 12.87
CA HIS A 139 -0.20 3.84 14.01
C HIS A 139 -0.31 3.08 15.31
N HIS A 140 0.57 3.39 16.27
CA HIS A 140 0.51 2.84 17.62
C HIS A 140 -0.48 3.63 18.49
N ASN A 141 -1.64 3.05 18.79
CA ASN A 141 -2.61 3.65 19.69
C ASN A 141 -2.39 3.25 21.16
N ASP A 142 -1.71 2.15 21.36
CA ASP A 142 -1.54 1.41 22.61
C ASP A 142 -0.40 1.92 23.52
N ARG A 143 0.42 2.87 23.05
CA ARG A 143 1.58 3.39 23.78
C ARG A 143 1.75 4.91 23.65
N GLY A 144 2.50 5.52 24.57
CA GLY A 144 2.77 6.97 24.57
C GLY A 144 3.72 7.40 23.47
N ASP A 145 4.83 6.67 23.26
CA ASP A 145 5.75 6.89 22.12
C ASP A 145 5.12 6.34 20.86
N LYS A 146 4.71 7.23 19.97
CA LYS A 146 4.03 6.92 18.70
C LYS A 146 4.98 6.61 17.56
N GLU A 147 6.28 6.89 17.72
CA GLU A 147 7.26 6.66 16.67
C GLU A 147 7.24 5.21 16.19
N VAL A 148 7.06 5.02 14.88
CA VAL A 148 7.13 3.69 14.28
C VAL A 148 8.59 3.28 14.17
N ARG A 149 8.90 2.06 14.59
CA ARG A 149 10.22 1.44 14.50
C ARG A 149 10.15 0.20 13.64
N ILE A 150 11.18 0.00 12.85
CA ILE A 150 11.30 -1.16 11.97
C ILE A 150 12.39 -2.07 12.52
N TYR A 151 12.13 -3.36 12.52
CA TYR A 151 13.07 -4.38 12.97
C TYR A 151 13.44 -5.28 11.80
N ILE A 152 14.70 -5.19 11.33
CA ILE A 152 15.21 -5.98 10.21
C ILE A 152 16.53 -6.65 10.63
N ARG A 153 16.61 -7.97 10.51
CA ARG A 153 17.83 -8.76 10.79
C ARG A 153 18.41 -8.45 12.18
N GLY A 154 17.54 -8.29 13.18
CA GLY A 154 17.93 -7.99 14.56
C GLY A 154 18.37 -6.54 14.80
N GLN A 155 18.20 -5.64 13.84
CA GLN A 155 18.48 -4.22 13.99
C GLN A 155 17.21 -3.42 14.08
N GLU A 156 17.13 -2.53 15.07
CA GLU A 156 16.08 -1.53 15.18
C GLU A 156 16.45 -0.31 14.33
N ILE A 157 15.50 0.14 13.49
CA ILE A 157 15.61 1.37 12.70
C ILE A 157 14.51 2.32 13.16
N ARG A 158 14.89 3.48 13.66
CA ARG A 158 13.97 4.56 14.00
C ARG A 158 13.56 5.28 12.73
N THR A 159 12.25 5.42 12.49
CA THR A 159 11.74 6.04 11.27
C THR A 159 11.58 7.54 11.36
N GLY A 160 11.42 8.08 12.58
CA GLY A 160 11.10 9.48 12.83
C GLY A 160 9.67 9.88 12.46
N VAL A 161 8.80 8.90 12.15
CA VAL A 161 7.39 9.16 11.82
C VAL A 161 6.45 8.40 12.75
N ASP A 162 5.25 8.96 12.98
CA ASP A 162 4.21 8.37 13.83
C ASP A 162 3.23 7.50 13.03
N LYS A 163 3.36 7.48 11.69
CA LYS A 163 2.49 6.71 10.81
C LYS A 163 3.32 6.04 9.72
N PHE A 164 3.34 4.73 9.77
CA PHE A 164 3.85 3.86 8.71
C PHE A 164 3.33 2.44 8.98
N GLY A 165 2.68 1.83 7.97
CA GLY A 165 2.12 0.49 8.10
C GLY A 165 3.17 -0.58 7.85
N ALA A 166 3.36 -0.95 6.60
CA ALA A 166 4.26 -2.04 6.27
C ALA A 166 4.94 -1.88 4.90
N VAL A 167 6.04 -2.60 4.74
CA VAL A 167 6.50 -3.09 3.42
C VAL A 167 6.10 -4.55 3.33
N ILE A 168 5.28 -4.89 2.35
CA ILE A 168 4.89 -6.27 2.07
C ILE A 168 5.54 -6.67 0.75
N GLY A 169 6.45 -7.64 0.80
CA GLY A 169 7.19 -8.12 -0.36
C GLY A 169 6.28 -8.77 -1.41
N ASP A 170 6.81 -8.93 -2.63
CA ASP A 170 6.07 -9.55 -3.72
C ASP A 170 5.61 -10.97 -3.36
N HIS A 171 4.43 -11.38 -3.86
CA HIS A 171 3.85 -12.70 -3.72
C HIS A 171 3.51 -13.12 -2.28
N CYS A 172 3.48 -12.17 -1.33
CA CYS A 172 3.04 -12.44 0.05
C CYS A 172 1.55 -12.80 0.11
N ARG A 173 1.19 -13.61 1.11
CA ARG A 173 -0.19 -13.99 1.39
C ARG A 173 -0.52 -13.74 2.85
N LEU A 174 -1.54 -12.93 3.09
CA LEU A 174 -2.02 -12.61 4.43
C LEU A 174 -3.36 -13.30 4.67
N GLY A 175 -3.37 -14.20 5.65
CA GLY A 175 -4.55 -14.95 6.04
C GLY A 175 -5.62 -14.08 6.69
N ALA A 176 -6.85 -14.57 6.67
CA ALA A 176 -8.01 -13.85 7.18
C ALA A 176 -7.81 -13.40 8.64
N ASN A 177 -8.21 -12.15 8.91
CA ASN A 177 -8.09 -11.51 10.23
C ASN A 177 -6.67 -11.51 10.81
N SER A 178 -5.65 -11.63 9.97
CA SER A 178 -4.28 -11.36 10.41
C SER A 178 -4.08 -9.86 10.65
N VAL A 179 -3.17 -9.52 11.56
CA VAL A 179 -2.84 -8.14 11.87
C VAL A 179 -1.34 -7.93 11.76
N LEU A 180 -0.93 -6.98 10.92
CA LEU A 180 0.44 -6.49 10.88
C LEU A 180 0.55 -5.24 11.73
N SER A 181 1.45 -5.26 12.72
CA SER A 181 1.77 -4.07 13.54
C SER A 181 2.48 -3.01 12.71
N PRO A 182 2.37 -1.71 13.09
CA PRO A 182 3.10 -0.63 12.41
C PRO A 182 4.60 -0.93 12.32
N GLY A 183 5.18 -0.67 11.14
CA GLY A 183 6.59 -0.91 10.85
C GLY A 183 6.93 -2.35 10.41
N THR A 184 5.93 -3.19 10.15
CA THR A 184 6.18 -4.56 9.68
C THR A 184 6.84 -4.57 8.31
N VAL A 185 7.83 -5.45 8.15
CA VAL A 185 8.48 -5.75 6.87
C VAL A 185 8.37 -7.25 6.60
N LEU A 186 7.71 -7.61 5.52
CA LEU A 186 7.62 -9.00 5.03
C LEU A 186 8.54 -9.17 3.82
N GLU A 187 9.36 -10.20 3.85
CA GLU A 187 10.16 -10.62 2.71
C GLU A 187 9.25 -11.15 1.59
N ARG A 188 9.78 -11.31 0.39
CA ARG A 188 9.01 -11.89 -0.73
C ARG A 188 8.56 -13.31 -0.41
N ASN A 189 7.36 -13.67 -0.91
CA ASN A 189 6.75 -15.00 -0.75
C ASN A 189 6.40 -15.37 0.70
N GLU A 190 6.43 -14.44 1.65
CA GLU A 190 6.03 -14.77 3.03
C GLU A 190 4.53 -15.05 3.11
N VAL A 191 4.20 -15.98 3.99
CA VAL A 191 2.82 -16.36 4.30
C VAL A 191 2.53 -16.08 5.76
N VAL A 192 1.58 -15.19 6.01
CA VAL A 192 1.04 -14.93 7.34
C VAL A 192 -0.23 -15.77 7.51
N GLY A 193 -0.28 -16.61 8.53
CA GLY A 193 -1.45 -17.44 8.82
C GLY A 193 -2.67 -16.62 9.24
N ARG A 194 -3.86 -17.26 9.20
CA ARG A 194 -5.10 -16.66 9.70
C ARG A 194 -4.99 -16.36 11.19
N LEU A 195 -5.58 -15.24 11.66
CA LEU A 195 -5.61 -14.80 13.06
C LEU A 195 -4.20 -14.52 13.65
N VAL A 196 -3.16 -14.44 12.83
CA VAL A 196 -1.80 -14.18 13.31
C VAL A 196 -1.59 -12.69 13.50
N LEU A 197 -1.05 -12.32 14.67
CA LEU A 197 -0.46 -11.00 14.90
C LEU A 197 1.04 -11.03 14.54
N VAL A 198 1.44 -10.22 13.58
CA VAL A 198 2.85 -9.98 13.26
C VAL A 198 3.31 -8.73 14.01
N ASN A 199 4.18 -8.93 14.99
CA ASN A 199 4.84 -7.85 15.73
C ASN A 199 6.35 -8.14 15.78
N GLN A 200 7.11 -7.46 14.92
CA GLN A 200 8.55 -7.73 14.76
C GLN A 200 9.40 -7.14 15.90
N ALA A 201 8.85 -6.26 16.72
CA ALA A 201 9.51 -5.75 17.93
C ALA A 201 9.70 -6.83 19.02
N HIS A 202 9.00 -7.94 18.93
CA HIS A 202 8.98 -9.04 19.90
C HIS A 202 9.41 -10.39 19.30
N ARG A 203 10.14 -10.35 18.18
CA ARG A 203 10.71 -11.54 17.55
C ARG A 203 12.18 -11.71 17.89
#